data_37705eb0ba31f6c228e1c88c8905a0c4
#
_entry.id   37705eb0ba31f6c228e1c88c8905a0c4
#
_cell.length_a   1.000
_cell.length_b   1.000
_cell.length_c   1.000
_cell.angle_alpha   90.00
_cell.angle_beta   90.00
_cell.angle_gamma   90.00
#
_symmetry.space_group_name_H-M   'P 1'
#
loop_
_entity.id
_entity.type
_entity.pdbx_description
1 polymer ?
#
loop_
_entity_poly.entity_id
_entity_poly.type
_entity_poly.pdbx_seq_one_letter_code
_entity_poly.pdbx_strand_id
1 'polypeptide(L)'
;MADIDKALPNEVRKEFEVPGEQEIQEQLSEQVELEQESPDDVEVTENEDGSVDINLEPSAASPEGGDEHYSNLAEFLPDDVLGRLGSDLNGKYMDYTSSRKEWEKTYIQGLDLLGFKYNNRTEPFQGASGATHPVLAEAVTQFQALAYKELLPADGPVRTQVMGLQTPEKTQQAARVKDFMNYEIMEKMKEYEPEFDQMLFNLPLAGSAFKKVYYDDMEQRAVSKFVPADDLIVPYTATSLDDAEAIIHRVKISENDLKKQQVAGFYKDIELSKPDSTESDIEKKERELEGTSKTKDEDVYTILECHVDLDLEGFEDSDSETGEPTGIKIPYIVTLEEGSREILSIKRNYEVGDVKKTKIQYFVHFKFLPGLGFYGFGLIHMIGGLSRTATSALRQLLDAGTLSNLPAGFKQ
;
A
#
# COMPACT_ATOMS: atom_id res chain seq x y z
N MET A 1 32.30 -22.79 -40.81
CA MET A 1 30.98 -22.20 -41.09
C MET A 1 30.59 -22.17 -42.56
N ALA A 2 31.22 -22.95 -43.42
CA ALA A 2 30.99 -22.88 -44.88
C ALA A 2 30.17 -24.05 -45.49
N ASP A 3 29.68 -24.97 -44.64
CA ASP A 3 29.02 -26.20 -45.20
C ASP A 3 27.53 -26.38 -44.80
N ILE A 4 26.97 -25.44 -44.02
CA ILE A 4 25.56 -25.49 -43.61
C ILE A 4 24.64 -24.89 -44.68
N ASP A 5 25.15 -23.97 -45.49
CA ASP A 5 24.40 -23.22 -46.51
C ASP A 5 23.93 -24.03 -47.72
N LYS A 6 24.48 -25.25 -47.91
CA LYS A 6 24.13 -26.09 -49.05
C LYS A 6 22.99 -27.07 -48.81
N ALA A 7 22.47 -27.14 -47.59
CA ALA A 7 21.45 -28.13 -47.23
C ALA A 7 20.02 -27.56 -47.08
N LEU A 8 19.80 -26.25 -47.25
CA LEU A 8 18.50 -25.64 -47.10
C LEU A 8 17.77 -25.43 -48.44
N PRO A 9 16.45 -25.68 -48.52
CA PRO A 9 15.64 -25.40 -49.70
C PRO A 9 15.64 -23.90 -50.05
N ASN A 10 15.56 -23.56 -51.35
CA ASN A 10 15.63 -22.20 -51.87
C ASN A 10 14.55 -21.24 -51.30
N GLU A 11 13.43 -21.75 -50.83
CA GLU A 11 12.38 -20.95 -50.17
C GLU A 11 12.78 -20.48 -48.77
N VAL A 12 13.60 -21.25 -48.04
CA VAL A 12 14.09 -20.89 -46.71
C VAL A 12 15.30 -19.94 -46.78
N ARG A 13 16.02 -19.92 -47.92
CA ARG A 13 17.15 -19.00 -48.12
C ARG A 13 16.74 -17.51 -48.17
N LYS A 14 15.54 -17.24 -48.68
CA LYS A 14 15.03 -15.86 -48.74
C LYS A 14 14.67 -15.23 -47.39
N GLU A 15 14.38 -16.09 -46.40
CA GLU A 15 14.08 -15.63 -45.04
C GLU A 15 15.34 -15.33 -44.20
N PHE A 16 16.52 -15.75 -44.64
CA PHE A 16 17.80 -15.55 -43.95
C PHE A 16 18.84 -14.76 -44.75
N GLU A 17 18.43 -14.11 -45.86
CA GLU A 17 19.30 -13.14 -46.51
C GLU A 17 19.46 -11.92 -45.60
N VAL A 18 20.66 -11.75 -45.07
CA VAL A 18 21.04 -10.54 -44.35
C VAL A 18 20.99 -9.38 -45.35
N PRO A 19 20.26 -8.29 -45.05
CA PRO A 19 20.19 -7.14 -45.95
C PRO A 19 21.59 -6.65 -46.33
N GLY A 20 21.79 -6.33 -47.59
CA GLY A 20 23.07 -5.83 -48.08
C GLY A 20 23.44 -4.52 -47.41
N GLU A 21 24.74 -4.20 -47.32
CA GLU A 21 25.21 -2.95 -46.67
C GLU A 21 24.50 -1.68 -47.17
N GLN A 22 23.99 -1.66 -48.39
CA GLN A 22 23.23 -0.57 -48.96
C GLN A 22 21.78 -0.49 -48.42
N GLU A 23 21.12 -1.64 -48.21
CA GLU A 23 19.76 -1.69 -47.61
C GLU A 23 19.80 -1.34 -46.11
N ILE A 24 20.89 -1.71 -45.40
CA ILE A 24 21.09 -1.33 -44.01
C ILE A 24 21.36 0.18 -43.90
N GLN A 25 22.10 0.78 -44.88
CA GLN A 25 22.33 2.23 -44.92
C GLN A 25 21.05 3.01 -45.30
N GLU A 26 20.23 2.50 -46.17
CA GLU A 26 18.92 3.10 -46.47
C GLU A 26 17.95 3.02 -45.28
N GLN A 27 17.85 1.88 -44.60
CA GLN A 27 17.03 1.76 -43.40
C GLN A 27 17.54 2.60 -42.22
N LEU A 28 18.87 2.75 -42.06
CA LEU A 28 19.48 3.64 -41.06
C LEU A 28 19.25 5.11 -41.44
N SER A 29 19.29 5.48 -42.70
CA SER A 29 18.99 6.86 -43.15
C SER A 29 17.51 7.22 -43.00
N GLU A 30 16.61 6.28 -43.27
CA GLU A 30 15.18 6.45 -43.05
C GLU A 30 14.83 6.51 -41.52
N GLN A 31 15.49 5.75 -40.64
CA GLN A 31 15.34 5.88 -39.20
C GLN A 31 15.91 7.21 -38.68
N VAL A 32 17.03 7.66 -39.23
CA VAL A 32 17.64 8.95 -38.84
C VAL A 32 16.81 10.12 -39.36
N GLU A 33 16.12 10.01 -40.52
CA GLU A 33 15.18 11.03 -40.97
C GLU A 33 13.87 11.05 -40.15
N LEU A 34 13.40 9.88 -39.64
CA LEU A 34 12.28 9.82 -38.71
C LEU A 34 12.61 10.32 -37.29
N GLU A 35 13.88 10.21 -36.86
CA GLU A 35 14.35 10.78 -35.58
C GLU A 35 14.73 12.27 -35.72
N GLN A 36 14.83 12.83 -36.95
CA GLN A 36 15.08 14.24 -37.20
C GLN A 36 13.83 15.09 -37.51
N GLU A 37 12.62 14.55 -37.35
CA GLU A 37 11.46 15.39 -37.08
C GLU A 37 11.64 15.95 -35.65
N SER A 38 12.38 17.05 -35.59
CA SER A 38 12.58 17.82 -34.35
C SER A 38 11.21 18.23 -33.81
N PRO A 39 11.01 18.13 -32.51
CA PRO A 39 9.89 18.80 -31.87
C PRO A 39 10.00 20.29 -32.19
N ASP A 40 8.91 20.88 -32.60
CA ASP A 40 8.74 22.29 -33.07
C ASP A 40 9.07 23.38 -32.03
N ASP A 41 9.93 23.14 -31.05
CA ASP A 41 10.14 24.00 -29.89
C ASP A 41 11.62 24.32 -29.58
N VAL A 42 12.50 24.33 -30.56
CA VAL A 42 13.86 24.88 -30.37
C VAL A 42 13.90 26.28 -31.00
N GLU A 43 13.75 27.34 -30.21
CA GLU A 43 14.02 28.69 -30.65
C GLU A 43 15.53 28.87 -30.89
N VAL A 44 15.87 28.92 -32.19
CA VAL A 44 17.24 29.20 -32.63
C VAL A 44 17.31 30.68 -32.98
N THR A 45 18.00 31.46 -32.19
CA THR A 45 18.29 32.88 -32.49
C THR A 45 19.68 33.01 -33.10
N GLU A 46 19.77 33.46 -34.37
CA GLU A 46 21.03 33.86 -34.97
C GLU A 46 21.37 35.31 -34.58
N ASN A 47 22.52 35.50 -33.96
CA ASN A 47 23.04 36.82 -33.62
C ASN A 47 23.75 37.45 -34.84
N GLU A 48 23.86 38.82 -34.89
CA GLU A 48 24.50 39.56 -35.98
C GLU A 48 26.01 39.28 -36.14
N ASP A 49 26.61 38.58 -35.18
CA ASP A 49 28.02 38.16 -35.20
C ASP A 49 28.26 36.73 -35.73
N GLY A 50 27.18 36.05 -36.17
CA GLY A 50 27.22 34.70 -36.73
C GLY A 50 27.29 33.61 -35.68
N SER A 51 27.09 33.91 -34.39
CA SER A 51 26.89 32.92 -33.32
C SER A 51 25.43 32.54 -33.24
N VAL A 52 25.18 31.25 -32.99
CA VAL A 52 23.82 30.70 -32.86
C VAL A 52 23.61 30.37 -31.38
N ASP A 53 22.72 31.09 -30.74
CA ASP A 53 22.21 30.74 -29.41
C ASP A 53 21.09 29.72 -29.55
N ILE A 54 21.36 28.51 -29.16
CA ILE A 54 20.38 27.45 -29.03
C ILE A 54 19.88 27.47 -27.59
N ASN A 55 18.65 27.90 -27.40
CA ASN A 55 18.00 27.85 -26.10
C ASN A 55 17.60 26.39 -25.83
N LEU A 56 18.43 25.69 -25.04
CA LEU A 56 18.19 24.33 -24.56
C LEU A 56 17.39 24.31 -23.24
N GLU A 57 16.85 25.44 -22.82
CA GLU A 57 15.78 25.37 -21.83
C GLU A 57 14.65 24.56 -22.50
N PRO A 58 14.26 23.43 -21.89
CA PRO A 58 13.07 22.75 -22.39
C PRO A 58 11.96 23.81 -22.35
N SER A 59 11.56 24.29 -23.53
CA SER A 59 10.26 24.95 -23.65
C SER A 59 9.29 23.90 -23.18
N ALA A 60 8.97 23.97 -21.90
CA ALA A 60 7.91 23.18 -21.31
C ALA A 60 6.58 23.69 -21.88
N ALA A 61 6.31 23.34 -23.11
CA ALA A 61 4.96 23.04 -23.50
C ALA A 61 4.62 21.72 -22.85
N SER A 62 4.54 21.74 -21.51
CA SER A 62 3.73 20.80 -20.77
C SER A 62 2.38 20.75 -21.46
N PRO A 63 1.82 19.57 -21.76
CA PRO A 63 0.42 19.50 -22.15
C PRO A 63 -0.34 20.31 -21.12
N GLU A 64 -1.02 21.35 -21.55
CA GLU A 64 -1.64 22.38 -20.71
C GLU A 64 -2.26 21.75 -19.47
N GLY A 65 -1.69 22.01 -18.28
CA GLY A 65 -2.18 21.54 -16.97
C GLY A 65 -1.58 20.24 -16.38
N GLY A 66 -0.70 19.50 -17.07
CA GLY A 66 -0.17 18.22 -16.55
C GLY A 66 0.69 18.37 -15.30
N ASP A 67 1.71 19.21 -15.33
CA ASP A 67 2.65 19.40 -14.21
C ASP A 67 2.01 20.15 -13.03
N GLU A 68 1.14 21.12 -13.29
CA GLU A 68 0.38 21.81 -12.25
C GLU A 68 -0.62 20.91 -11.53
N HIS A 69 -1.18 19.90 -12.25
CA HIS A 69 -2.15 18.98 -11.67
C HIS A 69 -1.54 18.13 -10.55
N TYR A 70 -0.30 17.66 -10.73
CA TYR A 70 0.40 16.79 -9.77
C TYR A 70 1.23 17.57 -8.73
N SER A 71 1.25 18.91 -8.80
CA SER A 71 1.96 19.75 -7.85
C SER A 71 1.44 19.57 -6.41
N ASN A 72 2.31 19.85 -5.44
CA ASN A 72 1.94 19.88 -4.03
C ASN A 72 1.20 21.18 -3.71
N LEU A 73 -0.13 21.14 -3.58
CA LEU A 73 -0.95 22.33 -3.29
C LEU A 73 -0.67 22.95 -1.93
N ALA A 74 -0.04 22.22 -1.00
CA ALA A 74 0.33 22.77 0.31
C ALA A 74 1.37 23.89 0.22
N GLU A 75 2.07 24.04 -0.90
CA GLU A 75 3.02 25.12 -1.13
C GLU A 75 2.35 26.44 -1.53
N PHE A 76 1.14 26.36 -2.07
CA PHE A 76 0.39 27.53 -2.58
C PHE A 76 -0.68 28.04 -1.60
N LEU A 77 -1.04 27.26 -0.59
CA LEU A 77 -2.06 27.61 0.37
C LEU A 77 -1.48 28.39 1.56
N PRO A 78 -2.24 29.37 2.10
CA PRO A 78 -1.85 30.10 3.29
C PRO A 78 -1.74 29.20 4.54
N ASP A 79 -0.80 29.48 5.43
CA ASP A 79 -0.55 28.66 6.63
C ASP A 79 -1.75 28.60 7.59
N ASP A 80 -2.60 29.62 7.63
CA ASP A 80 -3.83 29.62 8.46
C ASP A 80 -4.89 28.63 7.91
N VAL A 81 -4.97 28.46 6.57
CA VAL A 81 -5.84 27.46 5.94
C VAL A 81 -5.29 26.07 6.21
N LEU A 82 -3.99 25.87 6.04
CA LEU A 82 -3.32 24.61 6.32
C LEU A 82 -3.48 24.20 7.80
N GLY A 83 -3.27 25.13 8.73
CA GLY A 83 -3.42 24.85 10.16
C GLY A 83 -4.85 24.46 10.57
N ARG A 84 -5.88 25.10 9.97
CA ARG A 84 -7.29 24.73 10.18
C ARG A 84 -7.57 23.33 9.62
N LEU A 85 -7.17 23.08 8.38
CA LEU A 85 -7.37 21.79 7.72
C LEU A 85 -6.66 20.64 8.46
N GLY A 86 -5.40 20.85 8.89
CA GLY A 86 -4.65 19.86 9.67
C GLY A 86 -5.32 19.54 11.00
N SER A 87 -5.85 20.55 11.68
CA SER A 87 -6.60 20.37 12.94
C SER A 87 -7.89 19.60 12.73
N ASP A 88 -8.65 19.90 11.67
CA ASP A 88 -9.92 19.23 11.35
C ASP A 88 -9.69 17.75 10.97
N LEU A 89 -8.67 17.47 10.15
CA LEU A 89 -8.34 16.10 9.76
C LEU A 89 -7.83 15.26 10.94
N ASN A 90 -7.01 15.86 11.81
CA ASN A 90 -6.59 15.19 13.04
C ASN A 90 -7.77 14.94 13.98
N GLY A 91 -8.73 15.86 14.05
CA GLY A 91 -10.00 15.67 14.77
C GLY A 91 -10.78 14.47 14.24
N LYS A 92 -10.96 14.39 12.93
CA LYS A 92 -11.60 13.22 12.27
C LYS A 92 -10.86 11.91 12.58
N TYR A 93 -9.53 11.91 12.52
CA TYR A 93 -8.72 10.74 12.86
C TYR A 93 -8.98 10.26 14.29
N MET A 94 -8.99 11.17 15.26
CA MET A 94 -9.26 10.85 16.66
C MET A 94 -10.67 10.30 16.87
N ASP A 95 -11.67 10.88 16.21
CA ASP A 95 -13.07 10.44 16.31
C ASP A 95 -13.25 9.04 15.71
N TYR A 96 -12.68 8.78 14.52
CA TYR A 96 -12.77 7.48 13.87
C TYR A 96 -12.02 6.39 14.63
N THR A 97 -10.83 6.70 15.16
CA THR A 97 -10.09 5.79 16.06
C THR A 97 -10.89 5.48 17.32
N SER A 98 -11.53 6.50 17.91
CA SER A 98 -12.38 6.31 19.09
C SER A 98 -13.58 5.40 18.80
N SER A 99 -14.15 5.48 17.61
CA SER A 99 -15.33 4.68 17.21
C SER A 99 -15.04 3.17 17.12
N ARG A 100 -13.80 2.77 16.88
CA ARG A 100 -13.40 1.36 16.73
C ARG A 100 -12.70 0.75 17.96
N LYS A 101 -12.66 1.45 19.09
CA LYS A 101 -11.97 0.97 20.32
C LYS A 101 -12.41 -0.42 20.79
N GLU A 102 -13.68 -0.78 20.65
CA GLU A 102 -14.17 -2.12 21.03
C GLU A 102 -13.63 -3.21 20.11
N TRP A 103 -13.47 -2.91 18.82
CA TRP A 103 -12.82 -3.80 17.87
C TRP A 103 -11.34 -4.00 18.23
N GLU A 104 -10.62 -2.91 18.56
CA GLU A 104 -9.21 -2.97 18.99
C GLU A 104 -9.03 -3.82 20.26
N LYS A 105 -9.88 -3.63 21.28
CA LYS A 105 -9.86 -4.46 22.49
C LYS A 105 -10.07 -5.94 22.19
N THR A 106 -11.00 -6.26 21.29
CA THR A 106 -11.26 -7.63 20.88
C THR A 106 -10.06 -8.23 20.16
N TYR A 107 -9.41 -7.44 19.30
CA TYR A 107 -8.20 -7.85 18.59
C TYR A 107 -7.03 -8.11 19.56
N ILE A 108 -6.77 -7.18 20.50
CA ILE A 108 -5.74 -7.35 21.55
C ILE A 108 -5.97 -8.61 22.37
N GLN A 109 -7.21 -8.87 22.80
CA GLN A 109 -7.57 -10.09 23.51
C GLN A 109 -7.36 -11.35 22.66
N GLY A 110 -7.56 -11.24 21.35
CA GLY A 110 -7.30 -12.32 20.41
C GLY A 110 -5.82 -12.63 20.24
N LEU A 111 -4.98 -11.61 20.21
CA LEU A 111 -3.52 -11.78 20.17
C LEU A 111 -3.01 -12.60 21.36
N ASP A 112 -3.58 -12.39 22.55
CA ASP A 112 -3.24 -13.22 23.73
C ASP A 112 -3.56 -14.71 23.55
N LEU A 113 -4.55 -15.05 22.73
CA LEU A 113 -4.98 -16.42 22.48
C LEU A 113 -4.09 -17.16 21.45
N LEU A 114 -3.19 -16.46 20.76
CA LEU A 114 -2.20 -17.09 19.88
C LEU A 114 -1.22 -17.99 20.66
N GLY A 115 -0.99 -17.66 21.94
CA GLY A 115 -0.17 -18.51 22.82
C GLY A 115 1.33 -18.47 22.56
N PHE A 116 1.84 -17.44 21.86
CA PHE A 116 3.26 -17.28 21.54
C PHE A 116 4.12 -16.96 22.79
N LYS A 117 3.48 -16.47 23.85
CA LYS A 117 4.15 -16.15 25.11
C LYS A 117 3.62 -16.99 26.24
N TYR A 118 4.53 -17.58 27.04
CA TYR A 118 4.16 -18.25 28.27
C TYR A 118 3.88 -17.21 29.37
N ASN A 119 2.69 -17.26 29.96
CA ASN A 119 2.26 -16.34 31.00
C ASN A 119 2.67 -16.85 32.40
N ASN A 120 3.56 -16.12 33.07
CA ASN A 120 3.85 -16.42 34.46
C ASN A 120 2.67 -16.01 35.35
N ARG A 121 1.94 -16.99 35.88
CA ARG A 121 0.75 -16.76 36.72
C ARG A 121 1.07 -16.91 38.17
N THR A 122 0.52 -16.03 38.99
CA THR A 122 0.57 -16.08 40.46
C THR A 122 -0.76 -16.49 41.09
N GLU A 123 -1.82 -16.53 40.30
CA GLU A 123 -3.16 -16.92 40.69
C GLU A 123 -3.60 -18.19 39.95
N PRO A 124 -4.33 -19.12 40.57
CA PRO A 124 -4.82 -19.11 41.97
C PRO A 124 -3.75 -19.40 43.05
N PHE A 125 -2.54 -19.79 42.67
CA PHE A 125 -1.38 -19.98 43.53
C PHE A 125 -0.09 -19.66 42.76
N GLN A 126 0.98 -19.39 43.51
CA GLN A 126 2.27 -19.07 42.88
C GLN A 126 2.83 -20.29 42.14
N GLY A 127 3.12 -20.11 40.83
CA GLY A 127 3.54 -21.20 39.95
C GLY A 127 2.40 -21.93 39.24
N ALA A 128 1.19 -21.38 39.27
CA ALA A 128 0.07 -21.87 38.46
C ALA A 128 0.42 -21.87 36.96
N SER A 129 -0.15 -22.83 36.22
CA SER A 129 0.15 -23.02 34.79
C SER A 129 -0.20 -21.81 33.99
N GLY A 130 0.78 -21.31 33.21
CA GLY A 130 0.63 -20.24 32.21
C GLY A 130 0.41 -20.73 30.76
N ALA A 131 0.21 -22.04 30.59
CA ALA A 131 0.02 -22.62 29.26
C ALA A 131 -1.21 -22.04 28.55
N THR A 132 -1.09 -21.78 27.25
CA THR A 132 -2.20 -21.39 26.38
C THR A 132 -2.38 -22.48 25.31
N HIS A 133 -3.62 -22.89 25.09
CA HIS A 133 -3.92 -23.86 24.04
C HIS A 133 -3.85 -23.20 22.66
N PRO A 134 -3.01 -23.64 21.73
CA PRO A 134 -2.71 -22.93 20.50
C PRO A 134 -3.74 -23.13 19.38
N VAL A 135 -5.01 -23.39 19.70
CA VAL A 135 -6.07 -23.65 18.70
C VAL A 135 -6.19 -22.51 17.67
N LEU A 136 -6.13 -21.27 18.13
CA LEU A 136 -6.23 -20.11 17.26
C LEU A 136 -5.01 -19.99 16.33
N ALA A 137 -3.81 -20.14 16.89
CA ALA A 137 -2.57 -20.10 16.11
C ALA A 137 -2.52 -21.21 15.06
N GLU A 138 -2.92 -22.43 15.43
CA GLU A 138 -2.99 -23.57 14.52
C GLU A 138 -3.96 -23.29 13.37
N ALA A 139 -5.17 -22.78 13.65
CA ALA A 139 -6.15 -22.46 12.63
C ALA A 139 -5.69 -21.35 11.67
N VAL A 140 -5.04 -20.30 12.18
CA VAL A 140 -4.49 -19.20 11.39
C VAL A 140 -3.36 -19.68 10.48
N THR A 141 -2.39 -20.42 11.03
CA THR A 141 -1.24 -20.91 10.23
C THR A 141 -1.65 -21.97 9.22
N GLN A 142 -2.64 -22.79 9.52
CA GLN A 142 -3.18 -23.76 8.57
C GLN A 142 -3.88 -23.05 7.40
N PHE A 143 -4.67 -22.02 7.67
CA PHE A 143 -5.27 -21.20 6.60
C PHE A 143 -4.19 -20.54 5.74
N GLN A 144 -3.19 -19.88 6.36
CA GLN A 144 -2.08 -19.23 5.66
C GLN A 144 -1.38 -20.20 4.70
N ALA A 145 -0.98 -21.38 5.20
CA ALA A 145 -0.26 -22.38 4.40
C ALA A 145 -1.08 -22.91 3.22
N LEU A 146 -2.38 -23.11 3.40
CA LEU A 146 -3.26 -23.58 2.33
C LEU A 146 -3.55 -22.48 1.31
N ALA A 147 -3.87 -21.27 1.78
CA ALA A 147 -4.18 -20.13 0.93
C ALA A 147 -2.95 -19.69 0.11
N TYR A 148 -1.77 -19.65 0.73
CA TYR A 148 -0.53 -19.30 0.04
C TYR A 148 -0.28 -20.21 -1.18
N LYS A 149 -0.40 -21.51 -0.99
CA LYS A 149 -0.19 -22.48 -2.08
C LYS A 149 -1.18 -22.34 -3.24
N GLU A 150 -2.44 -22.00 -2.91
CA GLU A 150 -3.49 -21.87 -3.93
C GLU A 150 -3.44 -20.52 -4.66
N LEU A 151 -3.08 -19.46 -3.96
CA LEU A 151 -3.10 -18.10 -4.50
C LEU A 151 -1.78 -17.70 -5.18
N LEU A 152 -0.66 -18.30 -4.76
CA LEU A 152 0.66 -18.10 -5.36
C LEU A 152 1.22 -19.43 -5.91
N PRO A 153 0.64 -19.95 -7.01
CA PRO A 153 1.18 -21.15 -7.66
C PRO A 153 2.53 -20.86 -8.30
N ALA A 154 3.35 -21.89 -8.48
CA ALA A 154 4.69 -21.77 -9.06
C ALA A 154 4.72 -21.12 -10.45
N ASP A 155 3.63 -21.23 -11.22
CA ASP A 155 3.49 -20.62 -12.56
C ASP A 155 3.06 -19.13 -12.50
N GLY A 156 2.98 -18.56 -11.32
CA GLY A 156 2.50 -17.20 -11.05
C GLY A 156 0.98 -17.09 -10.87
N PRO A 157 0.50 -16.00 -10.20
CA PRO A 157 -0.90 -15.83 -9.86
C PRO A 157 -1.79 -15.44 -11.05
N VAL A 158 -1.21 -14.90 -12.14
CA VAL A 158 -1.99 -14.37 -13.26
C VAL A 158 -2.30 -15.45 -14.27
N ARG A 159 -3.59 -15.54 -14.63
CA ARG A 159 -4.09 -16.36 -15.74
C ARG A 159 -4.84 -15.48 -16.72
N THR A 160 -4.63 -15.70 -18.00
CA THR A 160 -5.31 -14.95 -19.06
C THR A 160 -6.35 -15.81 -19.76
N GLN A 161 -7.47 -15.22 -20.13
CA GLN A 161 -8.52 -15.87 -20.90
C GLN A 161 -8.93 -14.99 -22.08
N VAL A 162 -8.95 -15.55 -23.28
CA VAL A 162 -9.41 -14.83 -24.47
C VAL A 162 -10.95 -14.81 -24.47
N MET A 163 -11.52 -13.61 -24.45
CA MET A 163 -12.95 -13.40 -24.57
C MET A 163 -13.35 -13.27 -26.05
N GLY A 164 -14.41 -13.98 -26.47
CA GLY A 164 -14.92 -13.95 -27.83
C GLY A 164 -14.22 -14.95 -28.76
N LEU A 165 -14.06 -14.59 -30.05
CA LEU A 165 -13.48 -15.48 -31.06
C LEU A 165 -11.99 -15.74 -30.77
N GLN A 166 -11.66 -17.01 -30.55
CA GLN A 166 -10.27 -17.44 -30.34
C GLN A 166 -9.55 -17.59 -31.67
N THR A 167 -8.52 -16.79 -31.86
CA THR A 167 -7.58 -16.91 -32.98
C THR A 167 -6.20 -17.30 -32.44
N PRO A 168 -5.34 -17.96 -33.23
CA PRO A 168 -3.97 -18.27 -32.79
C PRO A 168 -3.19 -17.03 -32.33
N GLU A 169 -3.35 -15.92 -33.02
CA GLU A 169 -2.70 -14.63 -32.67
C GLU A 169 -3.14 -14.12 -31.30
N LYS A 170 -4.46 -14.08 -31.03
CA LYS A 170 -5.00 -13.66 -29.74
C LYS A 170 -4.55 -14.59 -28.60
N THR A 171 -4.43 -15.88 -28.87
CA THR A 171 -3.93 -16.85 -27.89
C THR A 171 -2.46 -16.60 -27.56
N GLN A 172 -1.62 -16.28 -28.55
CA GLN A 172 -0.23 -15.90 -28.35
C GLN A 172 -0.09 -14.55 -27.61
N GLN A 173 -0.94 -13.57 -27.93
CA GLN A 173 -0.99 -12.30 -27.20
C GLN A 173 -1.36 -12.52 -25.73
N ALA A 174 -2.38 -13.33 -25.47
CA ALA A 174 -2.81 -13.66 -24.11
C ALA A 174 -1.69 -14.35 -23.31
N ALA A 175 -0.92 -15.27 -23.94
CA ALA A 175 0.24 -15.90 -23.31
C ALA A 175 1.31 -14.86 -22.95
N ARG A 176 1.67 -13.96 -23.87
CA ARG A 176 2.65 -12.88 -23.59
C ARG A 176 2.19 -11.96 -22.47
N VAL A 177 0.90 -11.57 -22.44
CA VAL A 177 0.34 -10.76 -21.35
C VAL A 177 0.42 -11.50 -20.01
N LYS A 178 0.08 -12.80 -19.99
CA LYS A 178 0.23 -13.64 -18.78
C LYS A 178 1.67 -13.63 -18.27
N ASP A 179 2.64 -13.91 -19.16
CA ASP A 179 4.04 -14.01 -18.78
C ASP A 179 4.59 -12.67 -18.31
N PHE A 180 4.22 -11.57 -18.98
CA PHE A 180 4.62 -10.22 -18.58
C PHE A 180 4.03 -9.83 -17.22
N MET A 181 2.73 -10.07 -16.99
CA MET A 181 2.09 -9.74 -15.70
C MET A 181 2.66 -10.57 -14.54
N ASN A 182 2.95 -11.85 -14.78
CA ASN A 182 3.61 -12.68 -13.76
C ASN A 182 5.03 -12.19 -13.47
N TYR A 183 5.78 -11.78 -14.49
CA TYR A 183 7.10 -11.19 -14.32
C TYR A 183 7.05 -9.89 -13.51
N GLU A 184 6.11 -8.99 -13.80
CA GLU A 184 5.92 -7.74 -13.04
C GLU A 184 5.63 -8.04 -11.55
N ILE A 185 4.72 -8.99 -11.28
CA ILE A 185 4.28 -9.28 -9.90
C ILE A 185 5.33 -10.06 -9.11
N MET A 186 5.94 -11.09 -9.72
CA MET A 186 6.80 -12.02 -8.98
C MET A 186 8.27 -11.60 -8.97
N GLU A 187 8.74 -10.87 -9.98
CA GLU A 187 10.15 -10.51 -10.12
C GLU A 187 10.43 -9.03 -9.84
N LYS A 188 9.60 -8.13 -10.37
CA LYS A 188 9.81 -6.69 -10.17
C LYS A 188 9.28 -6.21 -8.83
N MET A 189 8.10 -6.65 -8.40
CA MET A 189 7.53 -6.31 -7.10
C MET A 189 8.11 -7.21 -6.01
N LYS A 190 9.33 -6.94 -5.55
CA LYS A 190 10.07 -7.77 -4.57
C LYS A 190 9.34 -7.93 -3.24
N GLU A 191 8.51 -6.95 -2.89
CA GLU A 191 7.69 -6.92 -1.68
C GLU A 191 6.42 -7.76 -1.79
N TYR A 192 5.99 -8.11 -3.01
CA TYR A 192 4.66 -8.70 -3.23
C TYR A 192 4.46 -10.01 -2.47
N GLU A 193 5.40 -10.95 -2.60
CA GLU A 193 5.33 -12.28 -1.98
C GLU A 193 5.40 -12.22 -0.44
N PRO A 194 6.42 -11.58 0.20
CA PRO A 194 6.50 -11.55 1.64
C PRO A 194 5.35 -10.77 2.29
N GLU A 195 4.90 -9.67 1.71
CA GLU A 195 3.79 -8.92 2.25
C GLU A 195 2.43 -9.61 2.00
N PHE A 196 2.34 -10.41 0.94
CA PHE A 196 1.16 -11.24 0.71
C PHE A 196 1.06 -12.38 1.73
N ASP A 197 2.18 -13.01 2.06
CA ASP A 197 2.23 -14.04 3.11
C ASP A 197 1.86 -13.45 4.47
N GLN A 198 2.37 -12.27 4.81
CA GLN A 198 1.99 -11.55 6.03
C GLN A 198 0.48 -11.20 6.05
N MET A 199 -0.07 -10.78 4.91
CA MET A 199 -1.50 -10.52 4.77
C MET A 199 -2.32 -11.80 5.02
N LEU A 200 -1.88 -12.95 4.51
CA LEU A 200 -2.57 -14.24 4.69
C LEU A 200 -2.57 -14.72 6.15
N PHE A 201 -1.61 -14.31 6.95
CA PHE A 201 -1.62 -14.53 8.40
C PHE A 201 -2.60 -13.59 9.12
N ASN A 202 -2.56 -12.31 8.79
CA ASN A 202 -3.37 -11.28 9.46
C ASN A 202 -4.86 -11.34 9.07
N LEU A 203 -5.17 -11.66 7.83
CA LEU A 203 -6.55 -11.69 7.32
C LEU A 203 -7.46 -12.64 8.13
N PRO A 204 -7.12 -13.92 8.33
CA PRO A 204 -7.95 -14.81 9.13
C PRO A 204 -7.96 -14.43 10.62
N LEU A 205 -6.90 -13.81 11.13
CA LEU A 205 -6.79 -13.40 12.53
C LEU A 205 -7.72 -12.22 12.82
N ALA A 206 -7.50 -11.09 12.17
CA ALA A 206 -8.23 -9.83 12.38
C ALA A 206 -9.60 -9.79 11.71
N GLY A 207 -9.77 -10.53 10.60
CA GLY A 207 -10.98 -10.54 9.77
C GLY A 207 -10.95 -9.55 8.63
N SER A 208 -10.06 -8.58 8.64
CA SER A 208 -9.82 -7.61 7.59
C SER A 208 -8.34 -7.40 7.36
N ALA A 209 -7.98 -7.19 6.11
CA ALA A 209 -6.65 -6.82 5.68
C ALA A 209 -6.76 -5.94 4.43
N PHE A 210 -5.78 -5.11 4.20
CA PHE A 210 -5.79 -4.22 3.04
C PHE A 210 -4.50 -4.36 2.26
N LYS A 211 -4.55 -4.06 0.97
CA LYS A 211 -3.38 -3.79 0.15
C LYS A 211 -3.48 -2.40 -0.42
N LYS A 212 -2.40 -1.65 -0.33
CA LYS A 212 -2.21 -0.38 -1.03
C LYS A 212 -1.43 -0.64 -2.31
N VAL A 213 -2.01 -0.28 -3.44
CA VAL A 213 -1.40 -0.45 -4.77
C VAL A 213 -1.23 0.92 -5.39
N TYR A 214 0.00 1.23 -5.79
CA TYR A 214 0.34 2.50 -6.41
C TYR A 214 1.57 2.34 -7.31
N TYR A 215 1.81 3.32 -8.17
CA TYR A 215 3.04 3.41 -8.93
C TYR A 215 4.03 4.30 -8.17
N ASP A 216 5.25 3.84 -7.99
CA ASP A 216 6.31 4.59 -7.33
C ASP A 216 7.20 5.24 -8.39
N ASP A 217 7.09 6.57 -8.51
CA ASP A 217 7.85 7.33 -9.49
C ASP A 217 9.36 7.35 -9.21
N MET A 218 9.77 7.17 -7.97
CA MET A 218 11.19 7.10 -7.63
C MET A 218 11.81 5.76 -8.02
N GLU A 219 11.07 4.67 -7.82
CA GLU A 219 11.51 3.32 -8.18
C GLU A 219 11.07 2.90 -9.59
N GLN A 220 10.26 3.73 -10.28
CA GLN A 220 9.73 3.50 -11.63
C GLN A 220 9.08 2.12 -11.80
N ARG A 221 8.28 1.72 -10.79
CA ARG A 221 7.58 0.44 -10.76
C ARG A 221 6.28 0.50 -9.97
N ALA A 222 5.41 -0.44 -10.25
CA ALA A 222 4.23 -0.66 -9.42
C ALA A 222 4.64 -1.30 -8.08
N VAL A 223 3.97 -0.88 -7.02
CA VAL A 223 4.21 -1.32 -5.64
C VAL A 223 2.90 -1.80 -5.04
N SER A 224 2.95 -2.90 -4.31
CA SER A 224 1.78 -3.48 -3.63
C SER A 224 2.14 -3.80 -2.18
N LYS A 225 1.78 -2.91 -1.25
CA LYS A 225 2.07 -3.05 0.18
C LYS A 225 0.88 -3.58 0.97
N PHE A 226 1.17 -4.43 1.94
CA PHE A 226 0.19 -4.85 2.92
C PHE A 226 -0.05 -3.72 3.94
N VAL A 227 -1.32 -3.49 4.27
CA VAL A 227 -1.74 -2.55 5.31
C VAL A 227 -2.62 -3.31 6.29
N PRO A 228 -2.19 -3.43 7.55
CA PRO A 228 -2.98 -4.08 8.58
C PRO A 228 -4.25 -3.28 8.90
N ALA A 229 -5.23 -3.95 9.49
CA ALA A 229 -6.53 -3.34 9.75
C ALA A 229 -6.48 -2.21 10.80
N ASP A 230 -5.46 -2.18 11.64
CA ASP A 230 -5.25 -1.12 12.62
C ASP A 230 -4.66 0.17 12.03
N ASP A 231 -3.99 0.09 10.87
CA ASP A 231 -3.41 1.25 10.20
C ASP A 231 -4.34 1.91 9.19
N LEU A 232 -5.47 1.28 8.84
CA LEU A 232 -6.48 1.89 7.98
C LEU A 232 -7.74 2.24 8.77
N ILE A 233 -8.02 3.53 8.87
CA ILE A 233 -9.08 4.08 9.69
C ILE A 233 -10.14 4.71 8.78
N VAL A 234 -11.39 4.37 9.00
CA VAL A 234 -12.55 4.87 8.25
C VAL A 234 -13.64 5.34 9.22
N PRO A 235 -14.57 6.21 8.78
CA PRO A 235 -15.70 6.63 9.59
C PRO A 235 -16.61 5.43 9.94
N TYR A 236 -17.27 5.51 11.07
CA TYR A 236 -18.19 4.48 11.55
C TYR A 236 -19.33 4.17 10.55
N THR A 237 -19.74 5.16 9.76
CA THR A 237 -20.82 5.03 8.78
C THR A 237 -20.42 4.27 7.51
N ALA A 238 -19.11 4.09 7.25
CA ALA A 238 -18.64 3.41 6.05
C ALA A 238 -18.98 1.91 6.07
N THR A 239 -19.41 1.39 4.93
CA THR A 239 -19.61 -0.05 4.68
C THR A 239 -18.60 -0.62 3.70
N SER A 240 -18.10 0.21 2.81
CA SER A 240 -17.04 -0.10 1.84
C SER A 240 -16.00 1.04 1.75
N LEU A 241 -14.91 0.82 1.01
CA LEU A 241 -13.94 1.89 0.74
C LEU A 241 -14.49 2.94 -0.22
N ASP A 242 -15.45 2.56 -1.07
CA ASP A 242 -16.00 3.45 -2.09
C ASP A 242 -17.00 4.46 -1.50
N ASP A 243 -17.74 4.06 -0.46
CA ASP A 243 -18.73 4.91 0.23
C ASP A 243 -18.15 5.64 1.46
N ALA A 244 -16.87 5.40 1.77
CA ALA A 244 -16.21 6.08 2.88
C ALA A 244 -15.96 7.57 2.55
N GLU A 245 -16.49 8.47 3.41
CA GLU A 245 -16.26 9.92 3.33
C GLU A 245 -14.77 10.26 3.44
N ALA A 246 -14.05 9.50 4.26
CA ALA A 246 -12.62 9.64 4.44
C ALA A 246 -11.97 8.27 4.69
N ILE A 247 -10.78 8.08 4.14
CA ILE A 247 -9.91 6.93 4.42
C ILE A 247 -8.61 7.49 4.96
N ILE A 248 -8.24 7.14 6.19
CA ILE A 248 -7.01 7.62 6.82
C ILE A 248 -6.06 6.44 6.98
N HIS A 249 -4.92 6.53 6.34
CA HIS A 249 -3.85 5.55 6.43
C HIS A 249 -2.74 6.09 7.32
N ARG A 250 -2.47 5.38 8.41
CA ARG A 250 -1.40 5.69 9.35
C ARG A 250 -0.11 5.03 8.89
N VAL A 251 0.93 5.83 8.69
CA VAL A 251 2.24 5.37 8.22
C VAL A 251 3.31 5.86 9.19
N LYS A 252 4.23 4.97 9.56
CA LYS A 252 5.43 5.36 10.32
C LYS A 252 6.60 5.56 9.38
N ILE A 253 7.26 6.69 9.51
CA ILE A 253 8.39 7.06 8.66
C ILE A 253 9.57 7.51 9.51
N SER A 254 10.79 7.11 9.13
CA SER A 254 12.01 7.58 9.78
C SER A 254 12.28 9.05 9.43
N GLU A 255 13.02 9.76 10.28
CA GLU A 255 13.45 11.15 10.01
C GLU A 255 14.19 11.26 8.67
N ASN A 256 15.06 10.29 8.37
CA ASN A 256 15.81 10.27 7.12
C ASN A 256 14.93 10.08 5.89
N ASP A 257 13.92 9.21 5.98
CA ASP A 257 13.02 8.96 4.85
C ASP A 257 12.04 10.13 4.65
N LEU A 258 11.62 10.77 5.74
CA LEU A 258 10.89 12.02 5.67
C LEU A 258 11.70 13.10 4.93
N LYS A 259 12.98 13.26 5.28
CA LYS A 259 13.86 14.23 4.62
C LYS A 259 14.09 13.92 3.15
N LYS A 260 14.21 12.63 2.76
CA LYS A 260 14.26 12.23 1.35
C LYS A 260 13.02 12.67 0.58
N GLN A 261 11.84 12.52 1.17
CA GLN A 261 10.58 12.93 0.55
C GLN A 261 10.47 14.45 0.42
N GLN A 262 10.99 15.20 1.39
CA GLN A 262 11.09 16.67 1.31
C GLN A 262 12.05 17.11 0.20
N VAL A 263 13.24 16.53 0.13
CA VAL A 263 14.24 16.85 -0.91
C VAL A 263 13.73 16.47 -2.31
N ALA A 264 12.96 15.39 -2.43
CA ALA A 264 12.35 14.97 -3.69
C ALA A 264 11.13 15.84 -4.10
N GLY A 265 10.70 16.81 -3.28
CA GLY A 265 9.56 17.68 -3.56
C GLY A 265 8.19 17.03 -3.38
N PHE A 266 8.11 15.82 -2.80
CA PHE A 266 6.84 15.20 -2.47
C PHE A 266 6.18 15.85 -1.24
N TYR A 267 6.99 16.25 -0.26
CA TYR A 267 6.57 16.92 0.95
C TYR A 267 7.14 18.33 1.03
N LYS A 268 6.35 19.25 1.57
CA LYS A 268 6.77 20.63 1.88
C LYS A 268 7.98 20.59 2.81
N ASP A 269 9.01 21.41 2.55
CA ASP A 269 10.21 21.48 3.39
C ASP A 269 9.90 22.31 4.66
N ILE A 270 9.47 21.61 5.70
CA ILE A 270 9.10 22.17 7.02
C ILE A 270 9.97 21.50 8.07
N GLU A 271 10.48 22.26 9.02
CA GLU A 271 11.12 21.72 10.22
C GLU A 271 10.06 21.21 11.18
N LEU A 272 9.93 19.89 11.31
CA LEU A 272 9.04 19.27 12.30
C LEU A 272 9.72 19.21 13.67
N SER A 273 8.91 19.22 14.72
CA SER A 273 9.39 18.93 16.08
C SER A 273 9.93 17.50 16.14
N LYS A 274 10.71 17.18 17.18
CA LYS A 274 11.21 15.80 17.36
C LYS A 274 10.06 14.81 17.35
N PRO A 275 10.23 13.65 16.71
CA PRO A 275 9.19 12.65 16.62
C PRO A 275 8.79 12.18 18.04
N ASP A 276 7.50 12.23 18.32
CA ASP A 276 6.89 11.66 19.52
C ASP A 276 5.96 10.53 19.09
N SER A 277 6.56 9.38 18.80
CA SER A 277 5.78 8.22 18.41
C SER A 277 5.07 7.62 19.62
N THR A 278 3.84 8.02 19.82
CA THR A 278 2.94 7.36 20.76
C THR A 278 2.50 6.02 20.14
N GLU A 279 2.88 4.93 20.80
CA GLU A 279 2.49 3.59 20.34
C GLU A 279 1.03 3.31 20.66
N SER A 280 0.34 2.68 19.72
CA SER A 280 -1.01 2.15 19.94
C SER A 280 -0.97 0.97 20.94
N ASP A 281 -2.11 0.67 21.54
CA ASP A 281 -2.21 -0.48 22.46
C ASP A 281 -2.03 -1.82 21.71
N ILE A 282 -2.35 -1.87 20.42
CA ILE A 282 -2.09 -3.03 19.54
C ILE A 282 -0.59 -3.22 19.36
N GLU A 283 0.13 -2.18 18.96
CA GLU A 283 1.58 -2.25 18.75
C GLU A 283 2.35 -2.64 20.03
N LYS A 284 1.93 -2.09 21.17
CA LYS A 284 2.49 -2.51 22.47
C LYS A 284 2.30 -3.99 22.70
N LYS A 285 1.11 -4.50 22.34
CA LYS A 285 0.78 -5.91 22.52
C LYS A 285 1.55 -6.83 21.59
N GLU A 286 1.68 -6.44 20.32
CA GLU A 286 2.46 -7.17 19.32
C GLU A 286 3.93 -7.27 19.74
N ARG A 287 4.56 -6.18 20.14
CA ARG A 287 5.92 -6.19 20.67
C ARG A 287 6.08 -7.03 21.93
N GLU A 288 5.08 -6.98 22.81
CA GLU A 288 5.08 -7.85 24.00
C GLU A 288 5.12 -9.33 23.60
N LEU A 289 4.37 -9.73 22.57
CA LEU A 289 4.33 -11.10 22.07
C LEU A 289 5.63 -11.49 21.34
N GLU A 290 6.21 -10.56 20.59
CA GLU A 290 7.51 -10.74 19.92
C GLU A 290 8.69 -10.76 20.90
N GLY A 291 8.49 -10.27 22.13
CA GLY A 291 9.54 -10.16 23.13
C GLY A 291 10.52 -9.03 22.85
N THR A 292 10.13 -8.05 22.02
CA THR A 292 10.91 -6.86 21.71
C THR A 292 10.54 -5.69 22.64
N SER A 293 11.43 -4.71 22.77
CA SER A 293 11.18 -3.49 23.55
C SER A 293 11.66 -2.28 22.76
N LYS A 294 10.88 -1.19 22.81
CA LYS A 294 11.25 0.06 22.17
C LYS A 294 12.53 0.60 22.76
N THR A 295 13.50 0.95 21.92
CA THR A 295 14.70 1.69 22.29
C THR A 295 14.47 3.20 22.14
N LYS A 296 15.26 4.01 22.83
CA LYS A 296 15.09 5.48 22.82
C LYS A 296 15.45 6.12 21.47
N ASP A 297 16.17 5.40 20.62
CA ASP A 297 16.65 5.89 19.32
C ASP A 297 15.72 5.48 18.16
N GLU A 298 14.59 4.84 18.45
CA GLU A 298 13.61 4.37 17.45
C GLU A 298 12.41 5.33 17.35
N ASP A 299 12.63 6.62 17.56
CA ASP A 299 11.56 7.59 17.38
C ASP A 299 11.31 7.80 15.89
N VAL A 300 10.09 7.55 15.47
CA VAL A 300 9.61 7.71 14.09
C VAL A 300 8.46 8.69 14.05
N TYR A 301 8.32 9.40 12.93
CA TYR A 301 7.15 10.25 12.71
C TYR A 301 5.94 9.39 12.35
N THR A 302 4.80 9.73 12.92
CA THR A 302 3.52 9.15 12.50
C THR A 302 2.87 10.09 11.50
N ILE A 303 2.75 9.62 10.27
CA ILE A 303 2.16 10.35 9.16
C ILE A 303 0.75 9.80 8.91
N LEU A 304 -0.20 10.72 8.78
CA LEU A 304 -1.57 10.42 8.41
C LEU A 304 -1.79 10.81 6.95
N GLU A 305 -2.02 9.83 6.11
CA GLU A 305 -2.41 10.00 4.71
C GLU A 305 -3.92 9.93 4.60
N CYS A 306 -4.56 11.07 4.43
CA CYS A 306 -6.01 11.24 4.44
C CYS A 306 -6.54 11.36 3.00
N HIS A 307 -7.26 10.36 2.53
CA HIS A 307 -8.02 10.39 1.29
C HIS A 307 -9.42 10.95 1.58
N VAL A 308 -9.67 12.20 1.23
CA VAL A 308 -10.88 12.95 1.62
C VAL A 308 -11.38 13.80 0.48
N ASP A 309 -12.69 14.09 0.49
CA ASP A 309 -13.28 15.05 -0.43
C ASP A 309 -13.34 16.43 0.26
N LEU A 310 -12.69 17.42 -0.37
CA LEU A 310 -12.55 18.78 0.17
C LEU A 310 -12.99 19.81 -0.85
N ASP A 311 -13.44 20.95 -0.34
CA ASP A 311 -13.63 22.19 -1.07
C ASP A 311 -12.53 23.15 -0.59
N LEU A 312 -11.46 23.29 -1.40
CA LEU A 312 -10.28 24.08 -1.02
C LEU A 312 -10.34 25.43 -1.68
N GLU A 313 -10.23 26.50 -0.88
CA GLU A 313 -10.21 27.88 -1.35
C GLU A 313 -9.08 28.10 -2.38
N GLY A 314 -9.47 28.54 -3.58
CA GLY A 314 -8.56 28.71 -4.73
C GLY A 314 -8.35 27.48 -5.61
N PHE A 315 -8.87 26.32 -5.22
CA PHE A 315 -8.82 25.06 -5.97
C PHE A 315 -10.18 24.35 -5.99
N GLU A 316 -11.26 25.15 -5.89
CA GLU A 316 -12.63 24.66 -5.90
C GLU A 316 -13.00 24.02 -7.24
N ASP A 317 -14.02 23.18 -7.20
CA ASP A 317 -14.67 22.73 -8.43
C ASP A 317 -15.42 23.91 -9.08
N SER A 318 -15.16 24.15 -10.35
CA SER A 318 -15.80 25.21 -11.11
C SER A 318 -16.58 24.66 -12.29
N ASP A 319 -17.73 25.25 -12.55
CA ASP A 319 -18.52 24.95 -13.73
C ASP A 319 -17.77 25.34 -15.00
N SER A 320 -17.64 24.40 -15.93
CA SER A 320 -16.93 24.60 -17.19
C SER A 320 -17.54 25.69 -18.10
N GLU A 321 -18.84 26.03 -17.94
CA GLU A 321 -19.52 27.03 -18.75
C GLU A 321 -19.50 28.42 -18.13
N THR A 322 -19.66 28.51 -16.78
CA THR A 322 -19.77 29.79 -16.07
C THR A 322 -18.49 30.21 -15.37
N GLY A 323 -17.61 29.25 -15.03
CA GLY A 323 -16.40 29.48 -14.23
C GLY A 323 -16.70 29.77 -12.77
N GLU A 324 -17.96 29.65 -12.32
CA GLU A 324 -18.34 29.85 -10.91
C GLU A 324 -18.07 28.60 -10.09
N PRO A 325 -17.68 28.73 -8.81
CA PRO A 325 -17.50 27.58 -7.91
C PRO A 325 -18.81 26.82 -7.75
N THR A 326 -18.75 25.49 -7.95
CA THR A 326 -19.94 24.62 -7.79
C THR A 326 -20.28 24.30 -6.35
N GLY A 327 -19.31 24.47 -5.41
CA GLY A 327 -19.42 24.06 -4.02
C GLY A 327 -19.39 22.51 -3.84
N ILE A 328 -19.02 21.78 -4.89
CA ILE A 328 -18.84 20.33 -4.82
C ILE A 328 -17.45 20.05 -4.26
N LYS A 329 -17.39 19.17 -3.26
CA LYS A 329 -16.13 18.67 -2.73
C LYS A 329 -15.50 17.69 -3.72
N ILE A 330 -14.22 17.87 -4.02
CA ILE A 330 -13.47 17.02 -4.93
C ILE A 330 -12.40 16.21 -4.16
N PRO A 331 -11.99 15.04 -4.69
CA PRO A 331 -11.10 14.13 -3.96
C PRO A 331 -9.66 14.65 -3.92
N TYR A 332 -9.11 14.64 -2.70
CA TYR A 332 -7.72 14.97 -2.40
C TYR A 332 -7.06 13.91 -1.52
N ILE A 333 -5.73 13.86 -1.59
CA ILE A 333 -4.88 13.15 -0.63
C ILE A 333 -4.14 14.20 0.16
N VAL A 334 -4.44 14.29 1.45
CA VAL A 334 -3.78 15.21 2.38
C VAL A 334 -2.89 14.40 3.31
N THR A 335 -1.61 14.73 3.32
CA THR A 335 -0.62 14.09 4.18
C THR A 335 -0.22 15.06 5.29
N LEU A 336 -0.37 14.64 6.53
CA LEU A 336 0.00 15.45 7.70
C LEU A 336 0.74 14.62 8.75
N GLU A 337 1.53 15.29 9.59
CA GLU A 337 2.16 14.68 10.75
C GLU A 337 1.21 14.75 11.96
N GLU A 338 1.02 13.60 12.66
CA GLU A 338 0.02 13.45 13.74
C GLU A 338 0.28 14.42 14.91
N GLY A 339 1.54 14.54 15.36
CA GLY A 339 1.91 15.28 16.56
C GLY A 339 1.82 16.79 16.38
N SER A 340 2.43 17.33 15.33
CA SER A 340 2.44 18.77 15.02
C SER A 340 1.17 19.24 14.30
N ARG A 341 0.48 18.31 13.61
CA ARG A 341 -0.65 18.54 12.70
C ARG A 341 -0.28 19.38 11.48
N GLU A 342 1.01 19.46 11.18
CA GLU A 342 1.52 20.16 10.01
C GLU A 342 1.22 19.35 8.74
N ILE A 343 0.70 20.07 7.73
CA ILE A 343 0.41 19.45 6.43
C ILE A 343 1.67 19.45 5.60
N LEU A 344 2.07 18.26 5.18
CA LEU A 344 3.25 18.01 4.36
C LEU A 344 2.93 18.05 2.88
N SER A 345 1.75 17.57 2.48
CA SER A 345 1.36 17.47 1.08
C SER A 345 -0.15 17.49 0.92
N ILE A 346 -0.61 18.16 -0.14
CA ILE A 346 -1.99 18.09 -0.63
C ILE A 346 -1.91 17.80 -2.13
N LYS A 347 -2.43 16.66 -2.55
CA LYS A 347 -2.46 16.24 -3.97
C LYS A 347 -3.88 15.94 -4.41
N ARG A 348 -4.19 16.24 -5.68
CA ARG A 348 -5.47 15.87 -6.29
C ARG A 348 -5.53 14.35 -6.46
N ASN A 349 -6.68 13.76 -6.14
CA ASN A 349 -6.88 12.30 -6.19
C ASN A 349 -7.82 11.90 -7.33
N TYR A 350 -7.59 12.46 -8.53
CA TYR A 350 -8.31 12.16 -9.75
C TYR A 350 -7.41 12.38 -10.97
N GLU A 351 -7.73 11.77 -12.09
CA GLU A 351 -6.92 11.87 -13.31
C GLU A 351 -7.09 13.21 -14.00
N VAL A 352 -6.03 13.66 -14.70
CA VAL A 352 -6.06 14.84 -15.55
C VAL A 352 -7.10 14.66 -16.65
N GLY A 353 -7.98 15.66 -16.81
CA GLY A 353 -9.04 15.62 -17.85
C GLY A 353 -10.29 14.81 -17.47
N ASP A 354 -10.35 14.20 -16.30
CA ASP A 354 -11.59 13.60 -15.82
C ASP A 354 -12.58 14.68 -15.36
N VAL A 355 -13.59 14.93 -16.20
CA VAL A 355 -14.66 15.91 -15.93
C VAL A 355 -15.44 15.55 -14.66
N LYS A 356 -15.54 14.27 -14.34
CA LYS A 356 -16.27 13.80 -13.14
C LYS A 356 -15.44 13.85 -11.87
N LYS A 357 -14.12 14.06 -11.99
CA LYS A 357 -13.17 14.06 -10.89
C LYS A 357 -13.34 12.81 -10.01
N THR A 358 -13.36 11.65 -10.66
CA THR A 358 -13.59 10.35 -10.01
C THR A 358 -12.40 10.01 -9.12
N LYS A 359 -12.67 9.70 -7.86
CA LYS A 359 -11.68 9.31 -6.86
C LYS A 359 -10.89 8.07 -7.30
N ILE A 360 -9.56 8.18 -7.33
CA ILE A 360 -8.67 7.04 -7.54
C ILE A 360 -8.59 6.22 -6.25
N GLN A 361 -8.86 4.92 -6.34
CA GLN A 361 -8.83 4.02 -5.20
C GLN A 361 -7.51 3.26 -5.15
N TYR A 362 -6.70 3.56 -4.15
CA TYR A 362 -5.40 2.90 -3.93
C TYR A 362 -5.48 1.67 -3.03
N PHE A 363 -6.55 1.53 -2.24
CA PHE A 363 -6.69 0.47 -1.28
C PHE A 363 -7.63 -0.62 -1.76
N VAL A 364 -7.24 -1.87 -1.55
CA VAL A 364 -8.08 -3.05 -1.80
C VAL A 364 -8.37 -3.70 -0.45
N HIS A 365 -9.65 -3.87 -0.13
CA HIS A 365 -10.10 -4.46 1.12
C HIS A 365 -10.36 -5.96 0.97
N PHE A 366 -9.66 -6.78 1.74
CA PHE A 366 -9.87 -8.21 1.86
C PHE A 366 -10.61 -8.50 3.16
N LYS A 367 -11.75 -9.20 3.08
CA LYS A 367 -12.55 -9.63 4.24
C LYS A 367 -12.50 -11.16 4.36
N PHE A 368 -12.12 -11.67 5.53
CA PHE A 368 -12.14 -13.12 5.79
C PHE A 368 -13.57 -13.65 5.82
N LEU A 369 -14.39 -13.08 6.68
CA LEU A 369 -15.83 -13.29 6.68
C LEU A 369 -16.52 -11.92 6.66
N PRO A 370 -17.31 -11.60 5.62
CA PRO A 370 -18.05 -10.35 5.58
C PRO A 370 -18.88 -10.17 6.85
N GLY A 371 -18.66 -9.02 7.52
CA GLY A 371 -19.33 -8.69 8.77
C GLY A 371 -20.60 -7.88 8.58
N LEU A 372 -21.05 -7.27 9.67
CA LEU A 372 -22.20 -6.37 9.71
C LEU A 372 -21.83 -4.92 9.41
N GLY A 373 -20.54 -4.61 9.36
CA GLY A 373 -19.98 -3.28 9.13
C GLY A 373 -18.78 -3.31 8.19
N PHE A 374 -17.94 -2.28 8.31
CA PHE A 374 -16.75 -2.15 7.48
C PHE A 374 -15.77 -3.30 7.70
N TYR A 375 -15.36 -3.55 8.94
CA TYR A 375 -14.43 -4.63 9.26
C TYR A 375 -15.11 -5.99 9.24
N GLY A 376 -14.43 -6.98 8.64
CA GLY A 376 -14.87 -8.37 8.62
C GLY A 376 -14.66 -9.08 9.95
N PHE A 377 -15.25 -10.27 10.08
CA PHE A 377 -15.01 -11.14 11.23
C PHE A 377 -13.85 -12.11 10.94
N GLY A 378 -12.90 -12.18 11.87
CA GLY A 378 -11.80 -13.14 11.84
C GLY A 378 -12.04 -14.34 12.77
N LEU A 379 -11.09 -15.25 12.79
CA LEU A 379 -11.08 -16.42 13.67
C LEU A 379 -11.12 -16.04 15.17
N ILE A 380 -10.56 -14.87 15.52
CA ILE A 380 -10.69 -14.32 16.89
C ILE A 380 -12.16 -14.25 17.30
N HIS A 381 -13.02 -13.76 16.43
CA HIS A 381 -14.46 -13.64 16.71
C HIS A 381 -15.18 -14.99 16.72
N MET A 382 -14.76 -15.91 15.83
CA MET A 382 -15.44 -17.19 15.64
C MET A 382 -15.08 -18.23 16.69
N ILE A 383 -13.78 -18.40 16.94
CA ILE A 383 -13.27 -19.47 17.83
C ILE A 383 -12.54 -18.94 19.07
N GLY A 384 -12.41 -17.61 19.24
CA GLY A 384 -11.72 -17.02 20.38
C GLY A 384 -12.31 -17.44 21.73
N GLY A 385 -13.63 -17.50 21.84
CA GLY A 385 -14.32 -17.99 23.04
C GLY A 385 -14.01 -19.47 23.35
N LEU A 386 -13.97 -20.31 22.31
CA LEU A 386 -13.62 -21.72 22.43
C LEU A 386 -12.14 -21.89 22.84
N SER A 387 -11.23 -21.16 22.20
CA SER A 387 -9.80 -21.15 22.55
C SER A 387 -9.55 -20.72 23.99
N ARG A 388 -10.28 -19.71 24.49
CA ARG A 388 -10.24 -19.29 25.89
C ARG A 388 -10.72 -20.38 26.84
N THR A 389 -11.81 -21.06 26.50
CA THR A 389 -12.34 -22.18 27.30
C THR A 389 -11.39 -23.37 27.33
N ALA A 390 -10.82 -23.76 26.18
CA ALA A 390 -9.84 -24.84 26.10
C ALA A 390 -8.58 -24.50 26.90
N THR A 391 -8.07 -23.27 26.82
CA THR A 391 -6.94 -22.78 27.63
C THR A 391 -7.25 -22.84 29.10
N SER A 392 -8.43 -22.43 29.56
CA SER A 392 -8.86 -22.49 30.94
C SER A 392 -8.92 -23.93 31.46
N ALA A 393 -9.52 -24.84 30.69
CA ALA A 393 -9.60 -26.27 31.04
C ALA A 393 -8.20 -26.91 31.12
N LEU A 394 -7.31 -26.61 30.16
CA LEU A 394 -5.93 -27.09 30.16
C LEU A 394 -5.17 -26.63 31.42
N ARG A 395 -5.29 -25.33 31.74
CA ARG A 395 -4.67 -24.76 32.94
C ARG A 395 -5.15 -25.41 34.22
N GLN A 396 -6.46 -25.59 34.38
CA GLN A 396 -7.07 -26.27 35.54
C GLN A 396 -6.58 -27.71 35.68
N LEU A 397 -6.46 -28.43 34.56
CA LEU A 397 -5.97 -29.82 34.55
C LEU A 397 -4.50 -29.86 35.00
N LEU A 398 -3.65 -28.99 34.49
CA LEU A 398 -2.23 -28.92 34.86
C LEU A 398 -2.06 -28.49 36.33
N ASP A 399 -2.83 -27.50 36.76
CA ASP A 399 -2.81 -27.01 38.15
C ASP A 399 -3.28 -28.07 39.15
N ALA A 400 -4.37 -28.80 38.82
CA ALA A 400 -4.85 -29.94 39.63
C ALA A 400 -3.80 -31.05 39.73
N GLY A 401 -3.12 -31.39 38.61
CA GLY A 401 -2.03 -32.35 38.59
C GLY A 401 -0.84 -31.90 39.47
N THR A 402 -0.48 -30.64 39.40
CA THR A 402 0.57 -30.04 40.21
C THR A 402 0.24 -30.13 41.73
N LEU A 403 -0.98 -29.73 42.11
CA LEU A 403 -1.44 -29.78 43.47
C LEU A 403 -1.53 -31.22 44.00
N SER A 404 -1.97 -32.17 43.17
CA SER A 404 -2.07 -33.59 43.52
C SER A 404 -0.69 -34.22 43.80
N ASN A 405 0.35 -33.77 43.10
CA ASN A 405 1.73 -34.28 43.26
C ASN A 405 2.53 -33.55 44.35
N LEU A 406 2.01 -32.46 44.94
CA LEU A 406 2.66 -31.81 46.06
C LEU A 406 2.51 -32.67 47.32
N PRO A 407 3.62 -32.96 48.03
CA PRO A 407 3.54 -33.69 49.30
C PRO A 407 2.91 -32.77 50.37
N ALA A 408 1.58 -32.84 50.48
CA ALA A 408 0.86 -32.14 51.54
C ALA A 408 0.81 -32.99 52.77
N GLY A 409 1.42 -32.54 53.84
CA GLY A 409 1.37 -33.15 55.17
C GLY A 409 1.16 -32.11 56.25
N PHE A 410 0.36 -32.42 57.26
CA PHE A 410 0.28 -31.60 58.44
C PHE A 410 1.54 -31.86 59.35
N LYS A 411 2.30 -30.79 59.61
CA LYS A 411 3.34 -30.81 60.61
C LYS A 411 2.67 -30.61 61.98
N GLN A 412 2.68 -31.62 62.83
CA GLN A 412 2.37 -31.50 64.27
C GLN A 412 3.44 -30.71 65.04
#